data_6821bbca1bb976f45730cfd6a499edb8
#
_entry.id   6821bbca1bb976f45730cfd6a499edb8
#
_cell.length_a   1.000
_cell.length_b   1.000
_cell.length_c   1.000
_cell.angle_alpha   90.00
_cell.angle_beta   90.00
_cell.angle_gamma   90.00
#
_symmetry.space_group_name_H-M   'P 1'
#
loop_
_entity.id
_entity.type
_entity.pdbx_description
1 polymer ?
#
loop_
_entity_poly.entity_id
_entity_poly.type
_entity_poly.pdbx_seq_one_letter_code
_entity_poly.pdbx_strand_id
1 'polypeptide(L)'
;MSVEVLRKLLCQKPDDVTNFMECDGKLCGKCQHDGYCNILHLSEKQHAYIDVDIRSSIYLKACPGSGKTEVLGVKCAVEFERWSAATSGIAVLTFTNSAEDEMKSRISSYSSKSVSYPHYIGTFTSWLHGYIANPFLYKIAHNGCDGKEDTSLRIVDSDCGSEFLNAFKTKYSYGQQLHNIPGNAYYWNIKAQKFIFSGNDRGAVSEFDSAYSSRNYMKDDLCKTKKKLWKSGFFTYEDVDHLAYRLLLINSDIADLVSKRFPVVIVDECQDLSYAQLQILQILHQHGTAIHLIGDLNQAIYEFRQIDINDTLEFISNNGLSEMILDENYRSNQKIVDASVKIIQSQSPIVGKREL
;
A
#
# COMPACT_ATOMS: atom_id res chain seq x y z
N MET A 1 13.19 -11.95 -20.55
CA MET A 1 12.80 -13.38 -20.53
C MET A 1 11.93 -13.65 -21.73
N SER A 2 12.20 -14.70 -22.52
CA SER A 2 11.32 -14.96 -23.67
C SER A 2 9.95 -15.43 -23.20
N VAL A 3 8.90 -15.21 -24.02
CA VAL A 3 7.54 -15.72 -23.77
C VAL A 3 7.56 -17.22 -23.49
N GLU A 4 8.42 -17.95 -24.21
CA GLU A 4 8.59 -19.40 -24.02
C GLU A 4 9.10 -19.76 -22.62
N VAL A 5 10.05 -19.02 -22.07
CA VAL A 5 10.56 -19.21 -20.70
C VAL A 5 9.49 -18.89 -19.67
N LEU A 6 8.71 -17.81 -19.85
CA LEU A 6 7.58 -17.48 -19.00
C LEU A 6 6.53 -18.59 -18.98
N ARG A 7 6.21 -19.14 -20.16
CA ARG A 7 5.24 -20.22 -20.29
C ARG A 7 5.73 -21.50 -19.61
N LYS A 8 7.00 -21.90 -19.83
CA LYS A 8 7.60 -23.05 -19.14
C LYS A 8 7.56 -22.91 -17.62
N LEU A 9 7.75 -21.70 -17.10
CA LEU A 9 7.74 -21.43 -15.68
C LEU A 9 6.33 -21.42 -15.08
N LEU A 10 5.36 -20.86 -15.77
CA LEU A 10 4.02 -20.58 -15.25
C LEU A 10 2.94 -21.56 -15.73
N CYS A 11 3.14 -22.29 -16.84
CA CYS A 11 2.18 -23.29 -17.32
C CYS A 11 2.27 -24.59 -16.51
N GLN A 12 1.12 -25.12 -16.09
CA GLN A 12 1.05 -26.35 -15.27
C GLN A 12 1.23 -27.64 -16.07
N LYS A 13 1.17 -27.60 -17.40
CA LYS A 13 1.30 -28.76 -18.28
C LYS A 13 2.38 -28.55 -19.34
N PRO A 14 3.66 -28.38 -18.93
CA PRO A 14 4.74 -28.23 -19.90
C PRO A 14 4.94 -29.47 -20.78
N ASP A 15 4.60 -30.65 -20.27
CA ASP A 15 4.88 -31.93 -20.93
C ASP A 15 3.80 -32.37 -21.93
N ASP A 16 2.56 -31.88 -21.82
CA ASP A 16 1.45 -32.20 -22.71
C ASP A 16 1.42 -31.36 -24.00
N VAL A 17 2.19 -30.26 -24.06
CA VAL A 17 2.25 -29.36 -25.21
C VAL A 17 3.60 -29.54 -25.86
N THR A 18 3.73 -30.48 -26.76
CA THR A 18 4.94 -30.78 -27.54
C THR A 18 5.37 -29.60 -28.43
N ASN A 19 4.49 -28.67 -28.65
CA ASN A 19 4.78 -27.44 -29.41
C ASN A 19 4.11 -26.22 -28.77
N PHE A 20 4.86 -25.42 -28.02
CA PHE A 20 4.36 -24.19 -27.37
C PHE A 20 3.81 -23.16 -28.37
N MET A 21 4.14 -23.27 -29.65
CA MET A 21 3.61 -22.45 -30.73
C MET A 21 2.14 -22.75 -31.05
N GLU A 22 1.64 -23.95 -30.70
CA GLU A 22 0.28 -24.41 -30.98
C GLU A 22 -0.70 -24.26 -29.81
N CYS A 23 -0.25 -23.70 -28.69
CA CYS A 23 -1.15 -23.42 -27.58
C CYS A 23 -2.12 -22.29 -27.97
N ASP A 24 -3.36 -22.65 -28.28
CA ASP A 24 -4.44 -21.71 -28.60
C ASP A 24 -5.08 -21.07 -27.36
N GLY A 25 -4.51 -21.30 -26.17
CA GLY A 25 -5.03 -20.80 -24.90
C GLY A 25 -6.21 -21.59 -24.32
N LYS A 26 -6.81 -22.52 -25.07
CA LYS A 26 -8.02 -23.26 -24.65
C LYS A 26 -7.75 -24.45 -23.75
N LEU A 27 -6.53 -24.97 -23.73
CA LEU A 27 -6.17 -26.21 -23.04
C LEU A 27 -5.54 -26.00 -21.66
N CYS A 28 -5.16 -24.79 -21.31
CA CYS A 28 -4.57 -24.47 -20.01
C CYS A 28 -5.65 -24.05 -19.03
N GLY A 29 -5.94 -24.88 -18.01
CA GLY A 29 -6.92 -24.57 -16.95
C GLY A 29 -6.61 -23.30 -16.14
N LYS A 30 -5.45 -22.68 -16.34
CA LYS A 30 -5.05 -21.41 -15.76
C LYS A 30 -5.49 -20.20 -16.60
N CYS A 31 -5.77 -20.40 -17.89
CA CYS A 31 -6.22 -19.34 -18.79
C CYS A 31 -7.75 -19.29 -18.81
N GLN A 32 -8.38 -19.04 -17.66
CA GLN A 32 -9.84 -19.09 -17.50
C GLN A 32 -10.58 -17.87 -18.06
N HIS A 33 -9.89 -16.84 -18.53
CA HIS A 33 -10.53 -15.66 -19.08
C HIS A 33 -10.58 -15.74 -20.61
N ASP A 34 -11.79 -15.91 -21.14
CA ASP A 34 -12.16 -15.76 -22.56
C ASP A 34 -11.38 -16.59 -23.59
N GLY A 35 -10.71 -17.66 -23.17
CA GLY A 35 -10.02 -18.58 -24.08
C GLY A 35 -8.70 -18.07 -24.63
N TYR A 36 -8.11 -17.01 -24.06
CA TYR A 36 -6.84 -16.43 -24.45
C TYR A 36 -5.75 -16.61 -23.38
N CYS A 37 -4.54 -16.95 -23.82
CA CYS A 37 -3.37 -16.95 -22.95
C CYS A 37 -2.82 -15.51 -22.81
N ASN A 38 -3.08 -14.84 -21.69
CA ASN A 38 -2.66 -13.47 -21.46
C ASN A 38 -1.12 -13.29 -21.57
N ILE A 39 -0.34 -14.32 -21.25
CA ILE A 39 1.13 -14.29 -21.38
C ILE A 39 1.57 -14.08 -22.84
N LEU A 40 0.81 -14.59 -23.83
CA LEU A 40 1.11 -14.43 -25.25
C LEU A 40 0.83 -13.02 -25.76
N HIS A 41 0.00 -12.28 -25.06
CA HIS A 41 -0.45 -10.93 -25.47
C HIS A 41 0.17 -9.81 -24.67
N LEU A 42 1.15 -10.11 -23.79
CA LEU A 42 1.90 -9.07 -23.09
C LEU A 42 2.68 -8.22 -24.11
N SER A 43 2.64 -6.89 -23.91
CA SER A 43 3.43 -5.96 -24.71
C SER A 43 4.91 -6.02 -24.37
N GLU A 44 5.75 -5.46 -25.21
CA GLU A 44 7.20 -5.36 -24.95
C GLU A 44 7.51 -4.61 -23.64
N LYS A 45 6.74 -3.56 -23.33
CA LYS A 45 6.88 -2.80 -22.08
C LYS A 45 6.47 -3.59 -20.85
N GLN A 46 5.39 -4.38 -20.97
CA GLN A 46 4.96 -5.30 -19.92
C GLN A 46 6.00 -6.40 -19.69
N HIS A 47 6.54 -6.99 -20.76
CA HIS A 47 7.65 -7.94 -20.67
C HIS A 47 8.88 -7.33 -20.03
N ALA A 48 9.26 -6.11 -20.42
CA ALA A 48 10.41 -5.43 -19.84
C ALA A 48 10.30 -5.29 -18.31
N TYR A 49 9.10 -4.94 -17.77
CA TYR A 49 8.91 -4.89 -16.32
C TYR A 49 8.96 -6.28 -15.67
N ILE A 50 8.40 -7.31 -16.30
CA ILE A 50 8.47 -8.67 -15.77
C ILE A 50 9.92 -9.15 -15.70
N ASP A 51 10.77 -8.73 -16.62
CA ASP A 51 12.18 -9.14 -16.72
C ASP A 51 13.12 -8.40 -15.78
N VAL A 52 12.71 -7.25 -15.25
CA VAL A 52 13.53 -6.48 -14.30
C VAL A 52 13.86 -7.34 -13.08
N ASP A 53 15.09 -7.23 -12.59
CA ASP A 53 15.48 -7.83 -11.32
C ASP A 53 14.59 -7.30 -10.20
N ILE A 54 13.92 -8.21 -9.50
CA ILE A 54 13.02 -7.89 -8.38
C ILE A 54 13.73 -7.12 -7.24
N ARG A 55 15.06 -7.19 -7.17
CA ARG A 55 15.87 -6.47 -6.20
C ARG A 55 16.18 -5.03 -6.61
N SER A 56 15.83 -4.61 -7.82
CA SER A 56 15.91 -3.23 -8.26
C SER A 56 14.73 -2.44 -7.73
N SER A 57 14.94 -1.18 -7.33
CA SER A 57 13.83 -0.30 -6.95
C SER A 57 13.26 0.39 -8.18
N ILE A 58 11.95 0.22 -8.42
CA ILE A 58 11.28 0.60 -9.66
C ILE A 58 10.06 1.48 -9.36
N TYR A 59 9.86 2.51 -10.17
CA TYR A 59 8.57 3.17 -10.32
C TYR A 59 7.95 2.78 -11.67
N LEU A 60 6.88 1.99 -11.63
CA LEU A 60 6.10 1.61 -12.82
C LEU A 60 4.94 2.60 -12.99
N LYS A 61 5.16 3.61 -13.83
CA LYS A 61 4.14 4.57 -14.24
C LYS A 61 3.22 3.91 -15.26
N ALA A 62 1.97 3.70 -14.89
CA ALA A 62 1.04 2.94 -15.69
C ALA A 62 -0.23 3.75 -15.97
N CYS A 63 -0.59 3.93 -17.24
CA CYS A 63 -1.82 4.61 -17.60
C CYS A 63 -3.07 3.77 -17.26
N PRO A 64 -4.26 4.39 -17.18
CA PRO A 64 -5.51 3.67 -16.98
C PRO A 64 -5.67 2.57 -18.04
N GLY A 65 -6.09 1.37 -17.62
CA GLY A 65 -6.33 0.26 -18.54
C GLY A 65 -5.08 -0.34 -19.18
N SER A 66 -3.87 -0.07 -18.67
CA SER A 66 -2.62 -0.63 -19.17
C SER A 66 -2.34 -2.07 -18.73
N GLY A 67 -3.22 -2.68 -17.96
CA GLY A 67 -3.04 -4.01 -17.43
C GLY A 67 -2.08 -4.09 -16.24
N LYS A 68 -1.96 -3.02 -15.42
CA LYS A 68 -1.12 -2.98 -14.21
C LYS A 68 -1.22 -4.26 -13.38
N THR A 69 -2.44 -4.58 -12.92
CA THR A 69 -2.71 -5.73 -12.05
C THR A 69 -2.33 -7.06 -12.71
N GLU A 70 -2.54 -7.15 -14.03
CA GLU A 70 -2.15 -8.32 -14.83
C GLU A 70 -0.63 -8.52 -14.83
N VAL A 71 0.10 -7.47 -15.21
CA VAL A 71 1.56 -7.50 -15.28
C VAL A 71 2.19 -7.77 -13.92
N LEU A 72 1.63 -7.15 -12.88
CA LEU A 72 2.06 -7.38 -11.50
C LEU A 72 1.78 -8.82 -11.07
N GLY A 73 0.61 -9.36 -11.40
CA GLY A 73 0.26 -10.77 -11.13
C GLY A 73 1.25 -11.74 -11.75
N VAL A 74 1.60 -11.54 -13.04
CA VAL A 74 2.60 -12.35 -13.74
C VAL A 74 3.98 -12.20 -13.09
N LYS A 75 4.43 -10.94 -12.82
CA LYS A 75 5.71 -10.67 -12.16
C LYS A 75 5.81 -11.40 -10.83
N CYS A 76 4.80 -11.26 -9.97
CA CYS A 76 4.77 -11.92 -8.66
C CYS A 76 4.78 -13.45 -8.80
N ALA A 77 4.00 -14.01 -9.72
CA ALA A 77 3.98 -15.46 -9.96
C ALA A 77 5.37 -15.98 -10.35
N VAL A 78 6.06 -15.29 -11.28
CA VAL A 78 7.43 -15.63 -11.70
C VAL A 78 8.40 -15.61 -10.52
N GLU A 79 8.35 -14.53 -9.73
CA GLU A 79 9.27 -14.36 -8.62
C GLU A 79 8.99 -15.36 -7.47
N PHE A 80 7.73 -15.67 -7.20
CA PHE A 80 7.36 -16.67 -6.18
C PHE A 80 7.82 -18.08 -6.57
N GLU A 81 7.74 -18.43 -7.86
CA GLU A 81 8.27 -19.73 -8.33
C GLU A 81 9.79 -19.83 -8.17
N ARG A 82 10.51 -18.72 -8.39
CA ARG A 82 11.98 -18.64 -8.28
C ARG A 82 12.48 -18.44 -6.86
N TRP A 83 11.59 -18.04 -5.93
CA TRP A 83 12.00 -17.69 -4.59
C TRP A 83 12.44 -18.90 -3.79
N SER A 84 13.69 -18.89 -3.33
CA SER A 84 14.30 -20.00 -2.60
C SER A 84 14.45 -19.78 -1.10
N ALA A 85 14.32 -18.53 -0.63
CA ALA A 85 14.50 -18.22 0.78
C ALA A 85 13.28 -18.64 1.61
N ALA A 86 13.53 -19.40 2.69
CA ALA A 86 12.46 -19.96 3.51
C ALA A 86 11.84 -18.94 4.50
N THR A 87 12.61 -17.94 4.95
CA THR A 87 12.21 -17.03 6.02
C THR A 87 11.97 -15.60 5.56
N SER A 88 12.42 -15.23 4.36
CA SER A 88 12.17 -13.93 3.76
C SER A 88 11.27 -14.06 2.55
N GLY A 89 10.50 -13.05 2.25
CA GLY A 89 9.55 -13.06 1.13
C GLY A 89 9.28 -11.67 0.56
N ILE A 90 8.48 -11.63 -0.47
CA ILE A 90 7.99 -10.41 -1.10
C ILE A 90 6.70 -9.99 -0.38
N ALA A 91 6.58 -8.71 -0.03
CA ALA A 91 5.32 -8.12 0.39
C ALA A 91 4.68 -7.40 -0.80
N VAL A 92 3.46 -7.79 -1.16
CA VAL A 92 2.62 -7.11 -2.17
C VAL A 92 1.49 -6.41 -1.44
N LEU A 93 1.50 -5.09 -1.49
CA LEU A 93 0.65 -4.22 -0.70
C LEU A 93 -0.38 -3.50 -1.57
N THR A 94 -1.62 -3.50 -1.14
CA THR A 94 -2.77 -2.84 -1.75
C THR A 94 -3.45 -1.89 -0.75
N PHE A 95 -4.49 -1.16 -1.17
CA PHE A 95 -5.20 -0.24 -0.27
C PHE A 95 -6.58 -0.74 0.16
N THR A 96 -7.13 -1.76 -0.51
CA THR A 96 -8.46 -2.30 -0.21
C THR A 96 -8.44 -3.82 -0.19
N ASN A 97 -9.35 -4.42 0.60
CA ASN A 97 -9.51 -5.87 0.63
C ASN A 97 -9.92 -6.43 -0.74
N SER A 98 -10.73 -5.68 -1.51
CA SER A 98 -11.11 -6.08 -2.86
C SER A 98 -9.91 -6.16 -3.81
N ALA A 99 -8.97 -5.20 -3.73
CA ALA A 99 -7.73 -5.22 -4.51
C ALA A 99 -6.79 -6.36 -4.05
N GLU A 100 -6.77 -6.66 -2.75
CA GLU A 100 -6.06 -7.82 -2.20
C GLU A 100 -6.58 -9.14 -2.80
N ASP A 101 -7.91 -9.33 -2.80
CA ASP A 101 -8.53 -10.55 -3.33
C ASP A 101 -8.30 -10.67 -4.84
N GLU A 102 -8.40 -9.57 -5.58
CA GLU A 102 -8.09 -9.54 -7.02
C GLU A 102 -6.63 -9.91 -7.27
N MET A 103 -5.69 -9.34 -6.52
CA MET A 103 -4.26 -9.63 -6.65
C MET A 103 -3.96 -11.10 -6.34
N LYS A 104 -4.51 -11.65 -5.26
CA LYS A 104 -4.37 -13.08 -4.92
C LYS A 104 -4.91 -13.98 -6.01
N SER A 105 -6.10 -13.68 -6.52
CA SER A 105 -6.72 -14.41 -7.63
C SER A 105 -5.84 -14.34 -8.87
N ARG A 106 -5.33 -13.17 -9.21
CA ARG A 106 -4.47 -12.94 -10.37
C ARG A 106 -3.17 -13.73 -10.28
N ILE A 107 -2.47 -13.66 -9.16
CA ILE A 107 -1.23 -14.41 -8.94
C ILE A 107 -1.50 -15.91 -9.00
N SER A 108 -2.57 -16.38 -8.33
CA SER A 108 -2.94 -17.79 -8.32
C SER A 108 -3.33 -18.33 -9.70
N SER A 109 -3.77 -17.47 -10.62
CA SER A 109 -4.05 -17.90 -12.00
C SER A 109 -2.77 -18.21 -12.79
N TYR A 110 -1.61 -17.73 -12.34
CA TYR A 110 -0.31 -17.96 -13.00
C TYR A 110 0.64 -18.85 -12.19
N SER A 111 0.49 -18.95 -10.88
CA SER A 111 1.37 -19.77 -10.02
C SER A 111 0.74 -21.10 -9.65
N SER A 112 1.54 -22.17 -9.64
CA SER A 112 1.14 -23.47 -9.11
C SER A 112 1.18 -23.50 -7.59
N LYS A 113 1.95 -22.58 -6.98
CA LYS A 113 2.09 -22.47 -5.53
C LYS A 113 0.97 -21.59 -4.98
N SER A 114 0.40 -22.00 -3.86
CA SER A 114 -0.49 -21.12 -3.12
C SER A 114 0.27 -19.88 -2.65
N VAL A 115 -0.40 -18.73 -2.71
CA VAL A 115 0.16 -17.49 -2.15
C VAL A 115 0.14 -17.60 -0.63
N SER A 116 1.27 -18.00 -0.06
CA SER A 116 1.45 -18.25 1.36
C SER A 116 2.83 -17.83 1.83
N TYR A 117 3.09 -18.05 3.10
CA TYR A 117 4.44 -17.86 3.65
C TYR A 117 5.51 -18.49 2.72
N PRO A 118 6.63 -17.80 2.44
CA PRO A 118 7.11 -16.59 3.12
C PRO A 118 6.61 -15.25 2.54
N HIS A 119 5.83 -15.26 1.45
CA HIS A 119 5.30 -14.06 0.84
C HIS A 119 4.09 -13.51 1.62
N TYR A 120 3.82 -12.25 1.42
CA TYR A 120 2.65 -11.57 1.97
C TYR A 120 1.91 -10.82 0.87
N ILE A 121 0.58 -10.98 0.79
CA ILE A 121 -0.30 -10.15 -0.03
C ILE A 121 -1.42 -9.66 0.87
N GLY A 122 -1.61 -8.37 0.94
CA GLY A 122 -2.63 -7.77 1.78
C GLY A 122 -2.63 -6.26 1.72
N THR A 123 -3.48 -5.64 2.56
CA THR A 123 -3.50 -4.18 2.63
C THR A 123 -2.25 -3.65 3.34
N PHE A 124 -1.83 -2.44 2.95
CA PHE A 124 -0.68 -1.76 3.55
C PHE A 124 -0.83 -1.66 5.08
N THR A 125 -2.00 -1.24 5.54
CA THR A 125 -2.29 -1.11 6.98
C THR A 125 -2.26 -2.45 7.71
N SER A 126 -2.81 -3.53 7.12
CA SER A 126 -2.76 -4.88 7.70
C SER A 126 -1.33 -5.39 7.82
N TRP A 127 -0.48 -5.06 6.84
CA TRP A 127 0.94 -5.38 6.87
C TRP A 127 1.67 -4.63 7.97
N LEU A 128 1.45 -3.31 8.09
CA LEU A 128 2.02 -2.50 9.19
C LEU A 128 1.60 -3.05 10.54
N HIS A 129 0.32 -3.37 10.70
CA HIS A 129 -0.23 -3.93 11.93
C HIS A 129 0.42 -5.27 12.27
N GLY A 130 0.49 -6.20 11.30
CA GLY A 130 0.94 -7.58 11.53
C GLY A 130 2.45 -7.73 11.70
N TYR A 131 3.24 -6.90 11.04
CA TYR A 131 4.70 -7.08 10.98
C TYR A 131 5.51 -5.99 11.67
N ILE A 132 4.92 -4.84 11.98
CA ILE A 132 5.64 -3.72 12.60
C ILE A 132 4.96 -3.29 13.90
N ALA A 133 3.70 -2.81 13.84
CA ALA A 133 3.08 -2.17 14.99
C ALA A 133 2.82 -3.16 16.12
N ASN A 134 2.09 -4.24 15.86
CA ASN A 134 1.69 -5.19 16.90
C ASN A 134 2.86 -6.00 17.49
N PRO A 135 3.80 -6.57 16.70
CA PRO A 135 4.92 -7.33 17.25
C PRO A 135 5.86 -6.52 18.14
N PHE A 136 6.01 -5.21 17.88
CA PHE A 136 6.95 -4.35 18.56
C PHE A 136 6.30 -3.29 19.45
N LEU A 137 4.98 -3.38 19.67
CA LEU A 137 4.22 -2.43 20.51
C LEU A 137 4.84 -2.28 21.91
N TYR A 138 5.35 -3.36 22.49
CA TYR A 138 5.99 -3.36 23.81
C TYR A 138 7.19 -2.39 23.94
N LYS A 139 7.81 -2.00 22.83
CA LYS A 139 8.91 -1.02 22.82
C LYS A 139 8.44 0.41 23.11
N ILE A 140 7.18 0.73 22.83
CA ILE A 140 6.62 2.09 23.00
C ILE A 140 5.54 2.13 24.08
N ALA A 141 4.68 1.15 24.12
CA ALA A 141 3.58 1.05 25.08
C ALA A 141 3.96 0.11 26.23
N HIS A 142 4.36 0.68 27.36
CA HIS A 142 4.40 -0.08 28.61
C HIS A 142 2.97 -0.22 29.11
N ASN A 143 2.30 -1.28 28.72
CA ASN A 143 0.96 -1.62 29.20
C ASN A 143 1.08 -2.24 30.59
N GLY A 144 1.21 -1.41 31.58
CA GLY A 144 1.15 -1.81 32.98
C GLY A 144 -0.13 -1.26 33.60
N CYS A 145 -1.26 -1.89 33.31
CA CYS A 145 -2.42 -1.83 34.21
C CYS A 145 -2.63 -3.24 34.75
N ASP A 146 -2.40 -3.41 36.03
CA ASP A 146 -2.75 -4.60 36.81
C ASP A 146 -2.00 -5.92 36.54
N GLY A 147 -0.76 -5.88 36.08
CA GLY A 147 0.09 -7.08 36.00
C GLY A 147 -0.35 -8.11 34.96
N LYS A 148 -1.31 -7.80 34.10
CA LYS A 148 -1.67 -8.55 32.90
C LYS A 148 -1.17 -7.79 31.68
N GLU A 149 -0.10 -8.25 31.10
CA GLU A 149 0.46 -7.75 29.85
C GLU A 149 -0.43 -8.17 28.66
N ASP A 150 -1.57 -7.53 28.46
CA ASP A 150 -2.26 -7.57 27.18
C ASP A 150 -1.63 -6.51 26.27
N THR A 151 -0.64 -6.93 25.49
CA THR A 151 0.10 -6.08 24.55
C THR A 151 -0.55 -6.03 23.18
N SER A 152 -1.75 -6.59 22.99
CA SER A 152 -2.43 -6.64 21.71
C SER A 152 -2.91 -5.25 21.28
N LEU A 153 -2.61 -4.89 20.03
CA LEU A 153 -3.09 -3.67 19.39
C LEU A 153 -4.52 -3.92 18.87
N ARG A 154 -5.44 -3.03 19.24
CA ARG A 154 -6.87 -3.09 18.84
C ARG A 154 -7.20 -1.83 18.05
N ILE A 155 -7.71 -2.02 16.83
CA ILE A 155 -8.15 -0.90 16.00
C ILE A 155 -9.51 -0.40 16.46
N VAL A 156 -9.62 0.91 16.61
CA VAL A 156 -10.87 1.62 16.91
C VAL A 156 -11.13 2.59 15.77
N ASP A 157 -12.31 2.48 15.17
CA ASP A 157 -12.71 3.40 14.11
C ASP A 157 -12.88 4.82 14.65
N SER A 158 -12.55 5.82 13.86
CA SER A 158 -12.75 7.24 14.17
C SER A 158 -14.22 7.58 14.44
N ASP A 159 -15.14 6.88 13.76
CA ASP A 159 -16.60 7.07 13.90
C ASP A 159 -17.22 6.22 15.01
N CYS A 160 -16.43 5.45 15.75
CA CYS A 160 -16.95 4.58 16.81
C CYS A 160 -17.38 5.38 18.03
N GLY A 161 -18.68 5.61 18.17
CA GLY A 161 -19.33 6.27 19.31
C GLY A 161 -19.54 5.35 20.53
N SER A 162 -18.70 4.35 20.75
CA SER A 162 -18.87 3.37 21.83
C SER A 162 -18.69 3.97 23.23
N GLU A 163 -19.46 3.49 24.20
CA GLU A 163 -19.44 3.97 25.58
C GLU A 163 -18.05 3.89 26.23
N PHE A 164 -17.22 2.90 25.85
CA PHE A 164 -15.88 2.76 26.41
C PHE A 164 -14.96 3.94 26.06
N LEU A 165 -15.18 4.63 24.92
CA LEU A 165 -14.42 5.81 24.53
C LEU A 165 -14.64 7.00 25.45
N ASN A 166 -15.70 7.00 26.26
CA ASN A 166 -15.93 8.03 27.28
C ASN A 166 -14.78 8.11 28.30
N ALA A 167 -14.05 7.02 28.50
CA ALA A 167 -12.87 6.99 29.37
C ALA A 167 -11.65 7.73 28.75
N PHE A 168 -11.66 7.99 27.42
CA PHE A 168 -10.54 8.52 26.66
C PHE A 168 -10.91 9.84 25.98
N LYS A 169 -11.43 10.80 26.75
CA LYS A 169 -11.79 12.14 26.27
C LYS A 169 -10.85 13.20 26.85
N THR A 170 -10.69 14.29 26.11
CA THR A 170 -9.98 15.47 26.59
C THR A 170 -10.66 16.03 27.86
N LYS A 171 -9.84 16.62 28.73
CA LYS A 171 -10.33 17.21 29.98
C LYS A 171 -11.19 18.45 29.72
N TYR A 172 -10.86 19.21 28.68
CA TYR A 172 -11.49 20.49 28.36
C TYR A 172 -12.30 20.40 27.08
N SER A 173 -13.33 21.27 26.98
CA SER A 173 -14.05 21.54 25.75
C SER A 173 -13.41 22.73 25.01
N TYR A 174 -13.29 22.64 23.69
CA TYR A 174 -12.54 23.61 22.90
C TYR A 174 -13.41 24.48 21.99
N GLY A 175 -14.72 24.22 21.95
CA GLY A 175 -15.67 24.98 21.19
C GLY A 175 -17.10 24.48 21.38
N GLN A 176 -18.03 24.97 20.55
CA GLN A 176 -19.43 24.55 20.63
C GLN A 176 -19.63 23.13 20.09
N GLN A 177 -18.84 22.72 19.12
CA GLN A 177 -18.88 21.38 18.52
C GLN A 177 -17.83 20.42 19.10
N LEU A 178 -16.86 20.95 19.85
CA LEU A 178 -15.71 20.21 20.36
C LEU A 178 -15.79 20.05 21.89
N HIS A 179 -16.80 19.31 22.35
CA HIS A 179 -16.96 18.98 23.75
C HIS A 179 -16.25 17.66 24.07
N ASN A 180 -15.22 17.72 24.95
CA ASN A 180 -14.52 16.54 25.46
C ASN A 180 -14.15 15.57 24.32
N ILE A 181 -13.22 15.99 23.45
CA ILE A 181 -12.83 15.29 22.21
C ILE A 181 -12.33 13.87 22.55
N PRO A 182 -12.91 12.81 21.99
CA PRO A 182 -12.43 11.46 22.20
C PRO A 182 -11.10 11.22 21.48
N GLY A 183 -10.25 10.37 22.07
CA GLY A 183 -8.90 10.12 21.56
C GLY A 183 -8.82 9.49 20.17
N ASN A 184 -9.90 8.87 19.69
CA ASN A 184 -9.99 8.34 18.31
C ASN A 184 -10.42 9.39 17.29
N ALA A 185 -10.90 10.58 17.70
CA ALA A 185 -11.38 11.62 16.79
C ALA A 185 -10.26 12.50 16.18
N TYR A 186 -9.02 12.25 16.51
CA TYR A 186 -7.87 12.99 15.98
C TYR A 186 -6.63 12.11 15.96
N TYR A 187 -5.65 12.47 15.14
CA TYR A 187 -4.38 11.76 15.01
C TYR A 187 -3.21 12.73 14.85
N TRP A 188 -1.99 12.23 15.06
CA TRP A 188 -0.78 13.01 14.84
C TRP A 188 -0.37 12.94 13.37
N ASN A 189 -0.37 14.07 12.68
CA ASN A 189 0.12 14.16 11.32
C ASN A 189 1.63 14.40 11.32
N ILE A 190 2.38 13.46 10.72
CA ILE A 190 3.84 13.48 10.71
C ILE A 190 4.38 14.63 9.86
N LYS A 191 3.75 14.92 8.70
CA LYS A 191 4.15 16.00 7.79
C LYS A 191 3.91 17.38 8.42
N ALA A 192 2.73 17.58 8.96
CA ALA A 192 2.34 18.85 9.56
C ALA A 192 2.87 19.07 10.99
N GLN A 193 3.42 18.02 11.65
CA GLN A 193 3.88 18.05 13.04
C GLN A 193 2.83 18.60 14.03
N LYS A 194 1.56 18.26 13.79
CA LYS A 194 0.43 18.68 14.62
C LYS A 194 -0.66 17.59 14.70
N PHE A 195 -1.54 17.72 15.71
CA PHE A 195 -2.77 16.93 15.71
C PHE A 195 -3.74 17.47 14.66
N ILE A 196 -4.43 16.54 13.98
CA ILE A 196 -5.47 16.81 13.00
C ILE A 196 -6.74 16.11 13.44
N PHE A 197 -7.87 16.79 13.31
CA PHE A 197 -9.19 16.24 13.60
C PHE A 197 -9.66 15.33 12.46
N SER A 198 -10.12 14.12 12.78
CA SER A 198 -10.53 13.12 11.80
C SER A 198 -11.97 13.31 11.28
N GLY A 199 -12.76 14.21 11.89
CA GLY A 199 -14.15 14.43 11.52
C GLY A 199 -14.32 15.13 10.17
N ASN A 200 -15.41 14.80 9.48
CA ASN A 200 -15.76 15.37 8.16
C ASN A 200 -16.54 16.70 8.26
N ASP A 201 -16.97 17.11 9.44
CA ASP A 201 -17.69 18.36 9.65
C ASP A 201 -16.73 19.55 9.54
N ARG A 202 -16.93 20.39 8.51
CA ARG A 202 -16.08 21.56 8.24
C ARG A 202 -16.07 22.56 9.40
N GLY A 203 -17.18 22.68 10.12
CA GLY A 203 -17.29 23.57 11.28
C GLY A 203 -16.41 23.08 12.43
N ALA A 204 -16.51 21.79 12.76
CA ALA A 204 -15.69 21.16 13.80
C ALA A 204 -14.20 21.17 13.46
N VAL A 205 -13.82 20.91 12.20
CA VAL A 205 -12.42 21.00 11.73
C VAL A 205 -11.88 22.42 11.89
N SER A 206 -12.62 23.44 11.44
CA SER A 206 -12.21 24.86 11.58
C SER A 206 -12.09 25.28 13.04
N GLU A 207 -13.04 24.84 13.89
CA GLU A 207 -13.02 25.11 15.32
C GLU A 207 -11.82 24.44 16.01
N PHE A 208 -11.49 23.20 15.61
CA PHE A 208 -10.31 22.46 16.10
C PHE A 208 -9.01 23.20 15.75
N ASP A 209 -8.81 23.56 14.50
CA ASP A 209 -7.59 24.28 14.03
C ASP A 209 -7.44 25.63 14.71
N SER A 210 -8.53 26.38 14.88
CA SER A 210 -8.55 27.67 15.58
C SER A 210 -8.19 27.50 17.06
N ALA A 211 -8.80 26.55 17.74
CA ALA A 211 -8.51 26.26 19.15
C ALA A 211 -7.08 25.75 19.34
N TYR A 212 -6.61 24.87 18.45
CA TYR A 212 -5.25 24.32 18.49
C TYR A 212 -4.19 25.42 18.33
N SER A 213 -4.44 26.40 17.47
CA SER A 213 -3.52 27.51 17.23
C SER A 213 -3.52 28.56 18.37
N SER A 214 -4.65 28.74 19.04
CA SER A 214 -4.82 29.81 20.06
C SER A 214 -4.64 29.37 21.50
N ARG A 215 -4.74 28.05 21.79
CA ARG A 215 -4.75 27.50 23.16
C ARG A 215 -3.61 26.51 23.39
N ASN A 216 -2.50 26.98 23.91
CA ASN A 216 -1.30 26.15 24.15
C ASN A 216 -1.55 24.89 24.97
N TYR A 217 -2.48 24.93 25.94
CA TYR A 217 -2.82 23.78 26.77
C TYR A 217 -3.60 22.68 26.04
N MET A 218 -4.21 22.98 24.88
CA MET A 218 -4.93 22.00 24.08
C MET A 218 -4.00 20.88 23.60
N LYS A 219 -2.81 21.22 23.13
CA LYS A 219 -1.81 20.24 22.70
C LYS A 219 -1.47 19.23 23.79
N ASP A 220 -1.27 19.71 25.02
CA ASP A 220 -0.95 18.84 26.15
C ASP A 220 -2.12 17.95 26.54
N ASP A 221 -3.36 18.44 26.47
CA ASP A 221 -4.56 17.69 26.79
C ASP A 221 -4.80 16.60 25.75
N LEU A 222 -4.68 16.94 24.45
CA LEU A 222 -4.74 15.97 23.37
C LEU A 222 -3.66 14.88 23.51
N CYS A 223 -2.41 15.26 23.77
CA CYS A 223 -1.31 14.33 24.01
C CYS A 223 -1.59 13.37 25.17
N LYS A 224 -2.10 13.88 26.30
CA LYS A 224 -2.42 13.06 27.49
C LYS A 224 -3.54 12.07 27.17
N THR A 225 -4.58 12.52 26.51
CA THR A 225 -5.72 11.69 26.11
C THR A 225 -5.29 10.61 25.12
N LYS A 226 -4.51 10.95 24.10
CA LYS A 226 -4.00 10.02 23.11
C LYS A 226 -3.10 8.95 23.75
N LYS A 227 -2.17 9.38 24.62
CA LYS A 227 -1.30 8.45 25.36
C LYS A 227 -2.10 7.50 26.25
N LYS A 228 -3.20 7.96 26.87
CA LYS A 228 -4.08 7.10 27.66
C LYS A 228 -4.76 6.05 26.80
N LEU A 229 -5.26 6.46 25.60
CA LEU A 229 -5.86 5.54 24.62
C LEU A 229 -4.85 4.47 24.19
N TRP A 230 -3.65 4.87 23.77
CA TRP A 230 -2.58 3.97 23.32
C TRP A 230 -2.09 3.01 24.42
N LYS A 231 -1.93 3.50 25.65
CA LYS A 231 -1.56 2.65 26.80
C LYS A 231 -2.60 1.57 27.11
N SER A 232 -3.84 1.78 26.71
CA SER A 232 -4.91 0.79 26.82
C SER A 232 -5.01 -0.14 25.61
N GLY A 233 -4.07 -0.05 24.65
CA GLY A 233 -4.00 -0.90 23.48
C GLY A 233 -4.96 -0.49 22.34
N PHE A 234 -5.56 0.70 22.39
CA PHE A 234 -6.48 1.17 21.36
C PHE A 234 -5.81 2.20 20.44
N PHE A 235 -5.99 2.03 19.12
CA PHE A 235 -5.36 2.83 18.07
C PHE A 235 -6.34 3.04 16.92
N THR A 236 -6.28 4.18 16.25
CA THR A 236 -6.91 4.36 14.94
C THR A 236 -5.98 3.86 13.83
N TYR A 237 -6.45 3.80 12.59
CA TYR A 237 -5.61 3.43 11.45
C TYR A 237 -4.43 4.40 11.26
N GLU A 238 -4.67 5.70 11.40
CA GLU A 238 -3.64 6.73 11.32
C GLU A 238 -2.64 6.64 12.49
N ASP A 239 -3.10 6.20 13.65
CA ASP A 239 -2.23 5.93 14.80
C ASP A 239 -1.28 4.76 14.52
N VAL A 240 -1.74 3.73 13.78
CA VAL A 240 -0.90 2.58 13.39
C VAL A 240 0.21 3.02 12.45
N ASP A 241 -0.10 3.86 11.45
CA ASP A 241 0.90 4.42 10.54
C ASP A 241 1.96 5.23 11.31
N HIS A 242 1.51 6.10 12.25
CA HIS A 242 2.41 6.87 13.10
C HIS A 242 3.27 5.97 14.02
N LEU A 243 2.66 4.96 14.63
CA LEU A 243 3.35 4.01 15.52
C LEU A 243 4.42 3.22 14.75
N ALA A 244 4.07 2.68 13.59
CA ALA A 244 4.99 1.93 12.74
C ALA A 244 6.18 2.82 12.32
N TYR A 245 5.91 4.04 11.85
CA TYR A 245 6.96 5.01 11.54
C TYR A 245 7.90 5.26 12.73
N ARG A 246 7.33 5.53 13.91
CA ARG A 246 8.11 5.79 15.13
C ARG A 246 8.94 4.59 15.56
N LEU A 247 8.40 3.38 15.47
CA LEU A 247 9.11 2.15 15.79
C LEU A 247 10.35 1.98 14.92
N LEU A 248 10.20 2.12 13.60
CA LEU A 248 11.30 1.98 12.65
C LEU A 248 12.33 3.11 12.78
N LEU A 249 11.89 4.35 13.01
CA LEU A 249 12.78 5.51 13.13
C LEU A 249 13.68 5.43 14.37
N ILE A 250 13.15 4.94 15.51
CA ILE A 250 13.88 4.92 16.78
C ILE A 250 14.68 3.63 16.95
N ASN A 251 14.25 2.53 16.33
CA ASN A 251 14.83 1.21 16.51
C ASN A 251 15.33 0.66 15.16
N SER A 252 16.58 0.92 14.82
CA SER A 252 17.19 0.43 13.57
C SER A 252 17.22 -1.10 13.49
N ASP A 253 17.29 -1.80 14.63
CA ASP A 253 17.20 -3.25 14.71
C ASP A 253 15.84 -3.78 14.19
N ILE A 254 14.76 -3.08 14.46
CA ILE A 254 13.42 -3.42 13.92
C ILE A 254 13.39 -3.19 12.41
N ALA A 255 13.94 -2.06 11.93
CA ALA A 255 14.02 -1.78 10.51
C ALA A 255 14.83 -2.85 9.76
N ASP A 256 15.96 -3.27 10.31
CA ASP A 256 16.78 -4.37 9.79
C ASP A 256 16.02 -5.70 9.75
N LEU A 257 15.28 -6.04 10.81
CA LEU A 257 14.51 -7.27 10.88
C LEU A 257 13.39 -7.29 9.84
N VAL A 258 12.65 -6.18 9.70
CA VAL A 258 11.58 -6.06 8.71
C VAL A 258 12.13 -6.10 7.29
N SER A 259 13.25 -5.42 7.02
CA SER A 259 13.91 -5.42 5.70
C SER A 259 14.46 -6.81 5.35
N LYS A 260 15.00 -7.54 6.30
CA LYS A 260 15.42 -8.95 6.10
C LYS A 260 14.22 -9.87 5.88
N ARG A 261 13.11 -9.62 6.56
CA ARG A 261 11.87 -10.40 6.39
C ARG A 261 11.21 -10.13 5.03
N PHE A 262 11.23 -8.85 4.60
CA PHE A 262 10.69 -8.39 3.33
C PHE A 262 11.73 -7.61 2.53
N PRO A 263 12.69 -8.31 1.91
CA PRO A 263 13.71 -7.65 1.10
C PRO A 263 13.16 -7.01 -0.18
N VAL A 264 11.90 -7.25 -0.48
CA VAL A 264 11.16 -6.62 -1.58
C VAL A 264 9.77 -6.25 -1.09
N VAL A 265 9.38 -5.00 -1.31
CA VAL A 265 8.04 -4.48 -1.09
C VAL A 265 7.51 -3.91 -2.39
N ILE A 266 6.36 -4.38 -2.82
CA ILE A 266 5.64 -3.92 -4.00
C ILE A 266 4.37 -3.23 -3.52
N VAL A 267 4.13 -2.00 -3.97
CA VAL A 267 2.92 -1.23 -3.64
C VAL A 267 2.14 -0.98 -4.91
N ASP A 268 0.94 -1.54 -5.00
CA ASP A 268 -0.01 -1.22 -6.06
C ASP A 268 -0.81 0.04 -5.70
N GLU A 269 -1.21 0.82 -6.69
CA GLU A 269 -1.89 2.11 -6.55
C GLU A 269 -1.11 3.11 -5.66
N CYS A 270 0.19 3.27 -5.94
CA CYS A 270 1.09 4.09 -5.12
C CYS A 270 0.69 5.56 -4.99
N GLN A 271 -0.22 6.07 -5.84
CA GLN A 271 -0.79 7.42 -5.71
C GLN A 271 -1.64 7.60 -4.44
N ASP A 272 -2.00 6.51 -3.77
CA ASP A 272 -2.82 6.54 -2.54
C ASP A 272 -1.97 6.44 -1.26
N LEU A 273 -0.62 6.45 -1.39
CA LEU A 273 0.30 6.44 -0.25
C LEU A 273 0.23 7.73 0.56
N SER A 274 0.03 7.59 1.86
CA SER A 274 0.18 8.71 2.79
C SER A 274 1.65 9.08 3.00
N TYR A 275 1.90 10.32 3.45
CA TYR A 275 3.27 10.75 3.81
C TYR A 275 3.91 9.82 4.84
N ALA A 276 3.16 9.36 5.84
CA ALA A 276 3.65 8.42 6.85
C ALA A 276 4.12 7.09 6.24
N GLN A 277 3.35 6.56 5.29
CA GLN A 277 3.66 5.32 4.59
C GLN A 277 4.90 5.47 3.69
N LEU A 278 5.04 6.62 3.01
CA LEU A 278 6.25 6.93 2.26
C LEU A 278 7.48 7.01 3.17
N GLN A 279 7.37 7.62 4.35
CA GLN A 279 8.47 7.66 5.32
C GLN A 279 8.84 6.26 5.85
N ILE A 280 7.87 5.37 6.05
CA ILE A 280 8.12 3.98 6.42
C ILE A 280 8.89 3.26 5.31
N LEU A 281 8.44 3.39 4.05
CA LEU A 281 9.14 2.83 2.89
C LEU A 281 10.55 3.40 2.74
N GLN A 282 10.74 4.70 3.02
CA GLN A 282 12.04 5.36 3.00
C GLN A 282 13.03 4.70 3.98
N ILE A 283 12.58 4.46 5.22
CA ILE A 283 13.44 3.81 6.23
C ILE A 283 13.78 2.39 5.78
N LEU A 284 12.80 1.60 5.33
CA LEU A 284 13.05 0.24 4.87
C LEU A 284 13.96 0.18 3.65
N HIS A 285 13.84 1.14 2.72
CA HIS A 285 14.73 1.25 1.57
C HIS A 285 16.18 1.52 2.01
N GLN A 286 16.39 2.42 2.97
CA GLN A 286 17.70 2.69 3.57
C GLN A 286 18.31 1.46 4.26
N HIS A 287 17.47 0.52 4.72
CA HIS A 287 17.87 -0.76 5.31
C HIS A 287 17.94 -1.92 4.29
N GLY A 288 17.88 -1.61 2.98
CA GLY A 288 18.15 -2.56 1.90
C GLY A 288 16.91 -3.25 1.31
N THR A 289 15.70 -2.80 1.64
CA THR A 289 14.48 -3.27 0.95
C THR A 289 14.39 -2.65 -0.44
N ALA A 290 14.24 -3.45 -1.48
CA ALA A 290 13.89 -2.97 -2.82
C ALA A 290 12.41 -2.59 -2.86
N ILE A 291 12.10 -1.42 -3.45
CA ILE A 291 10.75 -0.88 -3.49
C ILE A 291 10.25 -0.83 -4.94
N HIS A 292 9.12 -1.47 -5.21
CA HIS A 292 8.40 -1.29 -6.46
C HIS A 292 7.13 -0.47 -6.20
N LEU A 293 7.04 0.72 -6.75
CA LEU A 293 5.83 1.54 -6.74
C LEU A 293 5.13 1.40 -8.09
N ILE A 294 3.86 0.99 -8.07
CA ILE A 294 3.06 0.84 -9.28
C ILE A 294 1.83 1.76 -9.14
N GLY A 295 1.57 2.58 -10.14
CA GLY A 295 0.41 3.46 -10.09
C GLY A 295 0.34 4.46 -11.23
N ASP A 296 -0.72 5.25 -11.19
CA ASP A 296 -0.97 6.39 -12.07
C ASP A 296 -1.20 7.63 -11.22
N LEU A 297 -0.17 8.46 -11.08
CA LEU A 297 -0.26 9.69 -10.28
C LEU A 297 -1.32 10.67 -10.80
N ASN A 298 -1.78 10.54 -12.06
CA ASN A 298 -2.88 11.35 -12.58
C ASN A 298 -4.26 10.89 -12.07
N GLN A 299 -4.36 9.72 -11.45
CA GLN A 299 -5.59 9.18 -10.89
C GLN A 299 -5.73 9.42 -9.38
N ALA A 300 -4.85 10.18 -8.75
CA ALA A 300 -4.98 10.51 -7.33
C ALA A 300 -6.27 11.31 -7.08
N ILE A 301 -7.25 10.69 -6.44
CA ILE A 301 -8.56 11.31 -6.14
C ILE A 301 -8.76 11.61 -4.66
N TYR A 302 -7.76 11.30 -3.83
CA TYR A 302 -7.88 11.34 -2.37
C TYR A 302 -7.27 12.60 -1.74
N GLU A 303 -7.38 13.78 -2.38
CA GLU A 303 -6.98 15.07 -1.77
C GLU A 303 -7.57 15.27 -0.36
N PHE A 304 -8.77 14.73 -0.11
CA PHE A 304 -9.42 14.81 1.20
C PHE A 304 -8.69 13.97 2.29
N ARG A 305 -7.82 13.02 1.93
CA ARG A 305 -6.95 12.26 2.87
C ARG A 305 -5.59 12.92 3.08
N GLN A 306 -5.39 14.16 2.62
CA GLN A 306 -4.11 14.88 2.68
C GLN A 306 -2.97 14.12 1.99
N ILE A 307 -3.29 13.40 0.93
CA ILE A 307 -2.33 12.75 0.05
C ILE A 307 -1.83 13.82 -0.92
N ASP A 308 -0.51 13.97 -0.99
CA ASP A 308 0.15 14.91 -1.88
C ASP A 308 1.03 14.14 -2.86
N ILE A 309 0.68 14.22 -4.15
CA ILE A 309 1.43 13.54 -5.21
C ILE A 309 2.91 13.94 -5.21
N ASN A 310 3.21 15.18 -4.80
CA ASN A 310 4.59 15.65 -4.75
C ASN A 310 5.42 14.84 -3.75
N ASP A 311 4.84 14.37 -2.64
CA ASP A 311 5.54 13.52 -1.68
C ASP A 311 5.99 12.19 -2.33
N THR A 312 5.13 11.61 -3.18
CA THR A 312 5.47 10.38 -3.93
C THR A 312 6.54 10.65 -4.99
N LEU A 313 6.45 11.77 -5.71
CA LEU A 313 7.47 12.16 -6.69
C LEU A 313 8.82 12.44 -6.02
N GLU A 314 8.83 13.13 -4.88
CA GLU A 314 10.05 13.35 -4.09
C GLU A 314 10.63 12.03 -3.61
N PHE A 315 9.80 11.11 -3.12
CA PHE A 315 10.26 9.76 -2.73
C PHE A 315 10.93 9.03 -3.89
N ILE A 316 10.31 9.01 -5.07
CA ILE A 316 10.86 8.36 -6.27
C ILE A 316 12.23 8.95 -6.64
N SER A 317 12.31 10.29 -6.69
CA SER A 317 13.53 11.00 -7.03
C SER A 317 14.65 10.80 -6.01
N ASN A 318 14.34 10.99 -4.72
CA ASN A 318 15.33 10.94 -3.64
C ASN A 318 15.91 9.54 -3.42
N ASN A 319 15.17 8.49 -3.77
CA ASN A 319 15.60 7.10 -3.65
C ASN A 319 16.13 6.50 -4.97
N GLY A 320 16.16 7.28 -6.04
CA GLY A 320 16.70 6.83 -7.32
C GLY A 320 15.95 5.65 -7.93
N LEU A 321 14.61 5.58 -7.76
CA LEU A 321 13.81 4.55 -8.40
C LEU A 321 13.88 4.69 -9.92
N SER A 322 14.16 3.59 -10.61
CA SER A 322 14.17 3.58 -12.07
C SER A 322 12.74 3.64 -12.60
N GLU A 323 12.44 4.62 -13.45
CA GLU A 323 11.12 4.77 -14.04
C GLU A 323 10.92 3.82 -15.22
N MET A 324 9.80 3.12 -15.24
CA MET A 324 9.29 2.34 -16.35
C MET A 324 7.87 2.79 -16.69
N ILE A 325 7.47 2.71 -17.96
CA ILE A 325 6.19 3.28 -18.41
C ILE A 325 5.35 2.21 -19.13
N LEU A 326 4.09 2.07 -18.68
CA LEU A 326 3.04 1.36 -19.41
C LEU A 326 2.05 2.38 -19.97
N ASP A 327 2.17 2.72 -21.24
CA ASP A 327 1.40 3.76 -21.93
C ASP A 327 0.37 3.20 -22.93
N GLU A 328 0.18 1.90 -22.97
CA GLU A 328 -0.80 1.23 -23.83
C GLU A 328 -2.10 0.97 -23.04
N ASN A 329 -3.21 1.51 -23.52
CA ASN A 329 -4.53 1.31 -22.89
C ASN A 329 -5.30 0.22 -23.63
N TYR A 330 -5.52 -0.91 -22.97
CA TYR A 330 -6.27 -2.07 -23.49
C TYR A 330 -7.77 -2.01 -23.18
N ARG A 331 -8.19 -1.08 -22.32
CA ARG A 331 -9.60 -0.91 -21.90
C ARG A 331 -10.43 -0.11 -22.89
N SER A 332 -9.82 0.94 -23.49
CA SER A 332 -10.50 1.96 -24.26
C SER A 332 -9.90 2.14 -25.64
N ASN A 333 -10.73 2.55 -26.60
CA ASN A 333 -10.26 2.94 -27.92
C ASN A 333 -9.55 4.31 -27.93
N GLN A 334 -8.84 4.63 -29.00
CA GLN A 334 -8.02 5.84 -29.09
C GLN A 334 -8.85 7.13 -28.91
N LYS A 335 -10.10 7.20 -29.36
CA LYS A 335 -10.93 8.41 -29.22
C LYS A 335 -11.25 8.73 -27.75
N ILE A 336 -11.51 7.70 -26.93
CA ILE A 336 -11.75 7.86 -25.48
C ILE A 336 -10.45 8.26 -24.79
N VAL A 337 -9.33 7.64 -25.17
CA VAL A 337 -8.01 7.97 -24.64
C VAL A 337 -7.64 9.42 -24.95
N ASP A 338 -7.82 9.89 -26.18
CA ASP A 338 -7.53 11.27 -26.59
C ASP A 338 -8.37 12.29 -25.81
N ALA A 339 -9.64 11.95 -25.57
CA ALA A 339 -10.53 12.79 -24.77
C ALA A 339 -10.05 12.89 -23.33
N SER A 340 -9.67 11.76 -22.70
CA SER A 340 -9.17 11.74 -21.33
C SER A 340 -7.83 12.49 -21.18
N VAL A 341 -6.88 12.28 -22.12
CA VAL A 341 -5.59 12.98 -22.15
C VAL A 341 -5.76 14.50 -22.20
N LYS A 342 -6.74 14.98 -23.02
CA LYS A 342 -7.06 16.41 -23.09
C LYS A 342 -7.61 16.98 -21.79
N ILE A 343 -8.45 16.21 -21.08
CA ILE A 343 -9.05 16.65 -19.80
C ILE A 343 -7.99 16.75 -18.71
N ILE A 344 -7.12 15.75 -18.59
CA ILE A 344 -6.07 15.70 -17.56
C ILE A 344 -4.81 16.49 -17.95
N GLN A 345 -4.77 17.08 -19.16
CA GLN A 345 -3.61 17.79 -19.71
C GLN A 345 -2.30 16.99 -19.62
N SER A 346 -2.39 15.68 -19.76
CA SER A 346 -1.20 14.79 -19.72
C SER A 346 -0.26 15.10 -20.89
N GLN A 347 1.02 15.23 -20.59
CA GLN A 347 2.06 15.41 -21.61
C GLN A 347 2.55 14.08 -22.20
N SER A 348 2.22 12.96 -21.56
CA SER A 348 2.64 11.63 -22.02
C SER A 348 1.62 11.06 -23.02
N PRO A 349 2.05 10.60 -24.20
CA PRO A 349 1.15 9.96 -25.15
C PRO A 349 0.67 8.61 -24.58
N ILE A 350 -0.63 8.35 -24.70
CA ILE A 350 -1.24 7.07 -24.35
C ILE A 350 -1.84 6.47 -25.64
N VAL A 351 -1.56 5.20 -25.88
CA VAL A 351 -2.03 4.48 -27.07
C VAL A 351 -3.21 3.58 -26.73
N GLY A 352 -4.39 3.86 -27.28
CA GLY A 352 -5.56 3.00 -27.16
C GLY A 352 -5.45 1.78 -28.09
N LYS A 353 -5.55 0.59 -27.55
CA LYS A 353 -5.41 -0.70 -28.26
C LYS A 353 -6.71 -1.37 -28.60
N ARG A 354 -7.82 -0.94 -27.99
CA ARG A 354 -9.15 -1.54 -28.23
C ARG A 354 -9.72 -1.02 -29.55
N GLU A 355 -10.06 -1.92 -30.45
CA GLU A 355 -10.81 -1.62 -31.66
C GLU A 355 -12.28 -1.28 -31.32
N LEU A 356 -12.94 -0.51 -32.19
CA LEU A 356 -14.35 -0.08 -32.01
C LEU A 356 -15.32 -1.24 -32.27
#